data_62cd3539fcf93150784ea57ae09a239f
#
_entry.id   62cd3539fcf93150784ea57ae09a239f
#
_cell.length_a   1.000
_cell.length_b   1.000
_cell.length_c   1.000
_cell.angle_alpha   90.00
_cell.angle_beta   90.00
_cell.angle_gamma   90.00
#
_symmetry.space_group_name_H-M   'P 1'
#
loop_
_entity.id
_entity.type
_entity.pdbx_description
1 polymer ?
#
loop_
_entity_poly.entity_id
_entity_poly.type
_entity_poly.pdbx_seq_one_letter_code
_entity_poly.pdbx_strand_id
1 'polypeptide(L)'
;EGHCSDCHQSTSSHPSSRAETYRTVDTPEGERAQKKITAEACIHHLWFSDADYEKKGTWIKWNPAVKTAEDRDALWKALLDDTIDVIATDHAPHPRRDKEMSLDMAPPGMLGLETALGVVLAEGGCEIRDVVALMSWNPAKIARIDAEHGRDVVAGIKANLCVFDPQLTWSVDPERLASKSINTPYVGRTLRGRVRHTMFKGTATVIDGQAQK
;
A
#
# COMPACT_ATOMS: atom_id res chain seq x y z
N GLU A 1 -31.50 -36.74 13.36
CA GLU A 1 -31.02 -37.28 12.09
C GLU A 1 -31.41 -36.30 10.97
N GLY A 2 -30.56 -35.41 10.63
CA GLY A 2 -30.69 -34.43 9.56
C GLY A 2 -29.31 -34.05 9.11
N HIS A 3 -28.77 -34.82 8.17
CA HIS A 3 -27.52 -34.56 7.49
C HIS A 3 -27.62 -33.24 6.76
N CYS A 4 -26.83 -32.28 7.18
CA CYS A 4 -26.51 -31.11 6.40
C CYS A 4 -25.33 -31.46 5.47
N SER A 5 -25.63 -31.80 4.23
CA SER A 5 -24.71 -32.19 3.18
C SER A 5 -24.45 -31.05 2.21
N ASP A 6 -24.12 -29.83 2.69
CA ASP A 6 -23.72 -28.71 1.81
C ASP A 6 -22.71 -27.78 2.47
N CYS A 7 -21.67 -28.37 3.07
CA CYS A 7 -20.49 -27.64 3.50
C CYS A 7 -19.24 -28.07 2.72
N HIS A 8 -19.35 -28.10 1.39
CA HIS A 8 -18.20 -28.23 0.52
C HIS A 8 -18.39 -27.33 -0.67
N GLN A 9 -17.81 -26.17 -0.58
CA GLN A 9 -17.17 -25.42 -1.65
C GLN A 9 -16.95 -23.95 -1.24
N SER A 10 -16.17 -23.75 -0.21
CA SER A 10 -15.41 -22.51 -0.09
C SER A 10 -13.99 -22.83 -0.49
N THR A 11 -13.83 -23.27 -1.71
CA THR A 11 -12.53 -23.48 -2.29
C THR A 11 -11.98 -22.15 -2.73
N SER A 12 -10.96 -21.70 -2.01
CA SER A 12 -9.75 -21.25 -2.66
C SER A 12 -9.92 -20.21 -3.77
N SER A 13 -10.51 -19.12 -3.49
CA SER A 13 -10.22 -17.88 -4.24
C SER A 13 -8.91 -17.30 -3.70
N HIS A 14 -8.01 -17.44 -4.15
CA HIS A 14 -6.77 -17.80 -4.73
C HIS A 14 -5.75 -16.71 -4.76
N PRO A 15 -4.63 -16.94 -4.04
CA PRO A 15 -3.43 -16.11 -4.17
C PRO A 15 -2.90 -16.01 -5.61
N SER A 16 -3.20 -16.99 -6.46
CA SER A 16 -2.79 -16.98 -7.88
C SER A 16 -3.46 -15.89 -8.71
N SER A 17 -4.69 -15.51 -8.38
CA SER A 17 -5.43 -14.53 -9.17
C SER A 17 -4.88 -13.11 -9.03
N ARG A 18 -4.32 -12.77 -7.86
CA ARG A 18 -3.74 -11.45 -7.62
C ARG A 18 -2.35 -11.24 -8.21
N ALA A 19 -1.58 -12.32 -8.34
CA ALA A 19 -0.34 -12.25 -9.10
C ALA A 19 -0.58 -12.00 -10.60
N GLU A 20 -1.81 -12.25 -11.07
CA GLU A 20 -2.26 -12.02 -12.43
C GLU A 20 -3.22 -10.83 -12.55
N THR A 21 -2.94 -9.73 -11.84
CA THR A 21 -3.82 -8.54 -11.81
C THR A 21 -4.03 -7.92 -13.18
N TYR A 22 -3.18 -8.23 -14.15
CA TYR A 22 -3.47 -7.99 -15.56
C TYR A 22 -4.26 -9.15 -16.13
N ARG A 23 -5.41 -9.41 -15.50
CA ARG A 23 -6.32 -10.40 -16.02
C ARG A 23 -6.74 -10.03 -17.41
N THR A 24 -6.55 -10.98 -18.23
CA THR A 24 -7.17 -11.02 -19.52
C THR A 24 -8.65 -11.28 -19.31
N VAL A 25 -9.50 -10.44 -19.88
CA VAL A 25 -10.95 -10.71 -19.92
C VAL A 25 -11.14 -11.80 -20.97
N ASP A 26 -11.86 -12.87 -20.59
CA ASP A 26 -12.24 -13.89 -21.56
C ASP A 26 -13.15 -13.26 -22.62
N THR A 27 -12.71 -13.22 -23.87
CA THR A 27 -13.51 -12.85 -25.00
C THR A 27 -14.37 -14.05 -25.43
N PRO A 28 -15.47 -13.86 -26.18
CA PRO A 28 -16.27 -14.95 -26.72
C PRO A 28 -15.44 -15.96 -27.55
N GLU A 29 -14.29 -15.55 -28.07
CA GLU A 29 -13.36 -16.38 -28.83
C GLU A 29 -12.31 -17.07 -27.94
N GLY A 30 -12.39 -16.91 -26.61
CA GLY A 30 -11.41 -17.50 -25.67
C GLY A 30 -10.08 -16.76 -25.59
N GLU A 31 -9.93 -15.64 -26.28
CA GLU A 31 -8.75 -14.77 -26.15
C GLU A 31 -8.88 -13.92 -24.89
N ARG A 32 -7.80 -13.85 -24.12
CA ARG A 32 -7.74 -13.00 -22.94
C ARG A 32 -7.20 -11.62 -23.29
N ALA A 33 -8.01 -10.59 -23.19
CA ALA A 33 -7.60 -9.19 -23.39
C ALA A 33 -7.00 -8.61 -22.10
N GLN A 34 -5.85 -7.96 -22.20
CA GLN A 34 -5.23 -7.28 -21.07
C GLN A 34 -6.15 -6.16 -20.56
N LYS A 35 -6.31 -6.04 -19.23
CA LYS A 35 -7.01 -4.93 -18.59
C LYS A 35 -6.39 -3.60 -19.05
N LYS A 36 -7.18 -2.73 -19.65
CA LYS A 36 -6.70 -1.47 -20.21
C LYS A 36 -6.73 -0.31 -19.23
N ILE A 37 -7.52 -0.46 -18.15
CA ILE A 37 -7.70 0.56 -17.12
C ILE A 37 -7.31 -0.09 -15.80
N THR A 38 -6.49 0.61 -15.02
CA THR A 38 -6.08 0.22 -13.68
C THR A 38 -6.57 1.25 -12.68
N ALA A 39 -6.81 0.82 -11.45
CA ALA A 39 -7.24 1.67 -10.35
C ALA A 39 -6.26 1.56 -9.18
N GLU A 40 -6.12 2.65 -8.42
CA GLU A 40 -5.28 2.70 -7.23
C GLU A 40 -6.03 3.25 -6.03
N ALA A 41 -5.64 2.82 -4.82
CA ALA A 41 -6.10 3.39 -3.57
C ALA A 41 -4.90 3.88 -2.76
N CYS A 42 -5.01 5.09 -2.21
CA CYS A 42 -3.97 5.64 -1.36
C CYS A 42 -4.12 5.18 0.08
N ILE A 43 -2.99 4.94 0.77
CA ILE A 43 -2.96 4.41 2.15
C ILE A 43 -3.79 5.23 3.14
N HIS A 44 -3.90 6.54 2.97
CA HIS A 44 -4.67 7.40 3.85
C HIS A 44 -6.18 7.22 3.70
N HIS A 45 -6.67 6.90 2.50
CA HIS A 45 -8.07 6.55 2.27
C HIS A 45 -8.42 5.15 2.81
N LEU A 46 -7.41 4.30 3.01
CA LEU A 46 -7.54 2.98 3.59
C LEU A 46 -7.50 2.98 5.13
N TRP A 47 -7.11 4.10 5.74
CA TRP A 47 -6.96 4.21 7.19
C TRP A 47 -7.96 5.18 7.82
N PHE A 48 -8.07 6.39 7.27
CA PHE A 48 -8.87 7.47 7.84
C PHE A 48 -10.28 7.52 7.25
N SER A 49 -11.19 8.11 8.04
CA SER A 49 -12.52 8.50 7.61
C SER A 49 -12.79 9.97 7.97
N ASP A 50 -13.92 10.49 7.55
CA ASP A 50 -14.37 11.84 7.85
C ASP A 50 -14.50 12.13 9.36
N ALA A 51 -14.79 11.09 10.17
CA ALA A 51 -14.81 11.19 11.63
C ALA A 51 -13.46 11.59 12.25
N ASP A 52 -12.35 11.41 11.54
CA ASP A 52 -11.02 11.79 12.00
C ASP A 52 -10.73 13.27 11.86
N TYR A 53 -11.52 14.04 11.06
CA TYR A 53 -11.28 15.46 10.82
C TYR A 53 -11.33 16.29 12.09
N GLU A 54 -12.25 16.01 13.00
CA GLU A 54 -12.39 16.74 14.25
C GLU A 54 -11.09 16.73 15.08
N LYS A 55 -10.38 15.59 15.06
CA LYS A 55 -9.16 15.41 15.86
C LYS A 55 -7.88 15.81 15.12
N LYS A 56 -7.86 15.71 13.80
CA LYS A 56 -6.63 15.85 13.01
C LYS A 56 -6.59 17.07 12.12
N GLY A 57 -7.74 17.66 11.79
CA GLY A 57 -7.84 18.90 11.02
C GLY A 57 -7.07 18.85 9.70
N THR A 58 -6.24 19.86 9.46
CA THR A 58 -5.46 20.02 8.24
C THR A 58 -4.45 18.92 7.97
N TRP A 59 -4.05 18.15 9.00
CA TRP A 59 -3.12 17.02 8.86
C TRP A 59 -3.68 15.88 8.04
N ILE A 60 -5.02 15.81 7.91
CA ILE A 60 -5.72 14.86 7.04
C ILE A 60 -6.46 15.54 5.89
N LYS A 61 -6.02 16.75 5.51
CA LYS A 61 -6.49 17.39 4.28
C LYS A 61 -5.80 16.76 3.09
N TRP A 62 -6.57 16.08 2.25
CA TRP A 62 -6.12 15.48 0.99
C TRP A 62 -7.06 15.83 -0.16
N ASN A 63 -6.65 15.56 -1.38
CA ASN A 63 -7.44 15.72 -2.57
C ASN A 63 -7.30 14.45 -3.44
N PRO A 64 -8.35 13.62 -3.56
CA PRO A 64 -9.68 13.80 -2.98
C PRO A 64 -9.67 13.68 -1.44
N ALA A 65 -10.66 14.29 -0.80
CA ALA A 65 -10.84 14.22 0.64
C ALA A 65 -11.22 12.79 1.09
N VAL A 66 -10.87 12.43 2.34
CA VAL A 66 -11.39 11.19 2.93
C VAL A 66 -12.91 11.22 3.00
N LYS A 67 -13.49 10.05 2.89
CA LYS A 67 -14.92 9.82 2.89
C LYS A 67 -15.34 9.11 4.19
N THR A 68 -16.50 8.49 4.18
CA THR A 68 -17.05 7.78 5.33
C THR A 68 -16.26 6.50 5.65
N ALA A 69 -16.53 5.92 6.81
CA ALA A 69 -15.95 4.63 7.18
C ALA A 69 -16.41 3.52 6.21
N GLU A 70 -17.65 3.58 5.73
CA GLU A 70 -18.20 2.64 4.75
C GLU A 70 -17.45 2.72 3.42
N ASP A 71 -17.10 3.92 2.97
CA ASP A 71 -16.29 4.10 1.75
C ASP A 71 -14.88 3.51 1.92
N ARG A 72 -14.25 3.71 3.08
CA ARG A 72 -12.96 3.11 3.43
C ARG A 72 -13.02 1.58 3.38
N ASP A 73 -14.05 0.99 3.99
CA ASP A 73 -14.24 -0.45 4.04
C ASP A 73 -14.53 -1.02 2.64
N ALA A 74 -15.24 -0.25 1.79
CA ALA A 74 -15.46 -0.59 0.38
C ALA A 74 -14.14 -0.59 -0.42
N LEU A 75 -13.21 0.35 -0.16
CA LEU A 75 -11.89 0.35 -0.78
C LEU A 75 -11.07 -0.89 -0.39
N TRP A 76 -11.10 -1.30 0.88
CA TRP A 76 -10.46 -2.54 1.32
C TRP A 76 -11.04 -3.75 0.61
N LYS A 77 -12.36 -3.84 0.51
CA LYS A 77 -13.02 -4.92 -0.23
C LYS A 77 -12.59 -4.93 -1.70
N ALA A 78 -12.54 -3.76 -2.35
CA ALA A 78 -12.15 -3.63 -3.75
C ALA A 78 -10.66 -4.01 -4.00
N LEU A 79 -9.78 -3.81 -3.01
CA LEU A 79 -8.41 -4.33 -3.05
C LEU A 79 -8.36 -5.85 -2.90
N LEU A 80 -9.25 -6.41 -2.06
CA LEU A 80 -9.28 -7.85 -1.80
C LEU A 80 -9.95 -8.66 -2.91
N ASP A 81 -10.80 -8.07 -3.73
CA ASP A 81 -11.50 -8.71 -4.84
C ASP A 81 -10.91 -8.37 -6.23
N ASP A 82 -9.71 -7.75 -6.27
CA ASP A 82 -8.99 -7.36 -7.48
C ASP A 82 -9.68 -6.26 -8.32
N THR A 83 -10.66 -5.54 -7.79
CA THR A 83 -11.25 -4.37 -8.45
C THR A 83 -10.25 -3.23 -8.52
N ILE A 84 -9.50 -3.01 -7.42
CA ILE A 84 -8.37 -2.06 -7.35
C ILE A 84 -7.05 -2.83 -7.48
N ASP A 85 -6.16 -2.33 -8.31
CA ASP A 85 -4.96 -3.03 -8.74
C ASP A 85 -3.73 -2.77 -7.88
N VAL A 86 -3.62 -1.57 -7.29
CA VAL A 86 -2.43 -1.13 -6.56
C VAL A 86 -2.76 -0.27 -5.35
N ILE A 87 -1.84 -0.28 -4.39
CA ILE A 87 -1.82 0.67 -3.28
C ILE A 87 -0.76 1.72 -3.57
N ALA A 88 -1.18 2.99 -3.58
CA ALA A 88 -0.33 4.16 -3.77
C ALA A 88 -0.10 4.91 -2.45
N THR A 89 0.88 5.80 -2.43
CA THR A 89 1.22 6.58 -1.22
C THR A 89 0.76 8.02 -1.29
N ASP A 90 0.68 8.59 -2.48
CA ASP A 90 0.47 10.03 -2.70
C ASP A 90 1.38 10.87 -1.77
N HIS A 91 2.68 10.50 -1.73
CA HIS A 91 3.66 11.10 -0.84
C HIS A 91 3.89 12.57 -1.17
N ALA A 92 3.41 13.46 -0.31
CA ALA A 92 3.46 14.91 -0.48
C ALA A 92 4.00 15.60 0.77
N PRO A 93 5.32 15.80 0.87
CA PRO A 93 5.94 16.52 1.98
C PRO A 93 5.61 18.01 1.94
N HIS A 94 5.16 18.54 3.08
CA HIS A 94 4.89 19.96 3.28
C HIS A 94 5.55 20.46 4.56
N PRO A 95 6.03 21.70 4.61
CA PRO A 95 6.50 22.32 5.84
C PRO A 95 5.40 22.35 6.91
N ARG A 96 5.79 22.21 8.16
CA ARG A 96 4.87 22.23 9.30
C ARG A 96 3.99 23.48 9.30
N ARG A 97 4.60 24.65 9.08
CA ARG A 97 3.91 25.95 9.02
C ARG A 97 2.75 25.97 8.02
N ASP A 98 2.90 25.26 6.88
CA ASP A 98 1.90 25.26 5.83
C ASP A 98 0.72 24.34 6.23
N LYS A 99 0.99 23.26 6.97
CA LYS A 99 -0.05 22.36 7.51
C LYS A 99 -0.78 22.96 8.71
N GLU A 100 -0.20 23.95 9.40
CA GLU A 100 -0.80 24.68 10.53
C GLU A 100 -1.65 25.88 10.10
N MET A 101 -1.76 26.15 8.80
CA MET A 101 -2.69 27.16 8.26
C MET A 101 -4.14 26.75 8.46
N SER A 102 -5.07 27.68 8.19
CA SER A 102 -6.50 27.37 8.15
C SER A 102 -6.84 26.29 7.13
N LEU A 103 -7.97 25.62 7.30
CA LEU A 103 -8.31 24.46 6.45
C LEU A 103 -8.41 24.82 4.97
N ASP A 104 -8.83 26.02 4.61
CA ASP A 104 -8.90 26.52 3.24
C ASP A 104 -7.51 26.76 2.63
N MET A 105 -6.55 27.23 3.44
CA MET A 105 -5.21 27.63 2.99
C MET A 105 -4.18 26.49 3.06
N ALA A 106 -4.30 25.56 4.00
CA ALA A 106 -3.35 24.47 4.15
C ALA A 106 -3.30 23.60 2.89
N PRO A 107 -2.11 23.25 2.36
CA PRO A 107 -1.99 22.39 1.21
C PRO A 107 -2.47 20.95 1.52
N PRO A 108 -3.10 20.25 0.57
CA PRO A 108 -3.39 18.82 0.71
C PRO A 108 -2.10 18.01 0.63
N GLY A 109 -2.03 16.91 1.37
CA GLY A 109 -0.91 15.96 1.29
C GLY A 109 -0.32 15.56 2.64
N MET A 110 0.42 14.43 2.60
CA MET A 110 1.09 13.84 3.75
C MET A 110 2.35 13.07 3.37
N LEU A 111 3.16 12.71 4.36
CA LEU A 111 4.22 11.71 4.19
C LEU A 111 3.61 10.31 4.16
N GLY A 112 3.89 9.55 3.11
CA GLY A 112 3.34 8.20 2.92
C GLY A 112 4.39 7.10 2.76
N LEU A 113 5.58 7.38 2.18
CA LEU A 113 6.54 6.36 1.76
C LEU A 113 7.01 5.44 2.90
N GLU A 114 7.37 6.00 4.04
CA GLU A 114 7.94 5.21 5.14
C GLU A 114 6.88 4.50 6.00
N THR A 115 5.63 4.93 5.92
CA THR A 115 4.53 4.37 6.72
C THR A 115 3.65 3.40 5.93
N ALA A 116 3.70 3.44 4.59
CA ALA A 116 2.80 2.70 3.72
C ALA A 116 2.72 1.20 4.04
N LEU A 117 3.88 0.52 4.10
CA LEU A 117 3.93 -0.90 4.40
C LEU A 117 3.31 -1.21 5.77
N GLY A 118 3.66 -0.41 6.79
CA GLY A 118 3.16 -0.62 8.15
C GLY A 118 1.66 -0.37 8.27
N VAL A 119 1.11 0.61 7.54
CA VAL A 119 -0.33 0.89 7.49
C VAL A 119 -1.07 -0.29 6.85
N VAL A 120 -0.61 -0.79 5.72
CA VAL A 120 -1.25 -1.89 5.00
C VAL A 120 -1.23 -3.18 5.81
N LEU A 121 -0.10 -3.48 6.47
CA LEU A 121 0.03 -4.67 7.33
C LEU A 121 -0.78 -4.58 8.64
N ALA A 122 -1.02 -3.38 9.15
CA ALA A 122 -1.80 -3.18 10.37
C ALA A 122 -3.31 -3.31 10.16
N GLU A 123 -3.84 -2.78 9.07
CA GLU A 123 -5.28 -2.65 8.83
C GLU A 123 -5.84 -3.64 7.79
N GLY A 124 -5.00 -4.05 6.83
CA GLY A 124 -5.48 -4.66 5.60
C GLY A 124 -6.03 -6.07 5.71
N GLY A 125 -5.77 -6.81 6.78
CA GLY A 125 -6.10 -8.24 6.82
C GLY A 125 -5.54 -9.05 5.64
N CYS A 126 -4.64 -8.44 4.85
CA CYS A 126 -4.05 -9.01 3.64
C CYS A 126 -2.95 -10.01 4.02
N GLU A 127 -2.82 -11.07 3.23
CA GLU A 127 -1.63 -11.91 3.28
C GLU A 127 -0.40 -11.14 2.77
N ILE A 128 0.80 -11.54 3.22
CA ILE A 128 2.07 -10.91 2.78
C ILE A 128 2.19 -10.90 1.25
N ARG A 129 1.73 -11.95 0.58
CA ARG A 129 1.76 -12.04 -0.88
C ARG A 129 0.90 -10.97 -1.54
N ASP A 130 -0.27 -10.70 -0.99
CA ASP A 130 -1.17 -9.66 -1.51
C ASP A 130 -0.55 -8.28 -1.35
N VAL A 131 0.04 -8.02 -0.17
CA VAL A 131 0.77 -6.76 0.09
C VAL A 131 1.89 -6.56 -0.94
N VAL A 132 2.68 -7.60 -1.21
CA VAL A 132 3.76 -7.53 -2.21
C VAL A 132 3.19 -7.35 -3.62
N ALA A 133 2.09 -8.00 -3.97
CA ALA A 133 1.44 -7.82 -5.26
C ALA A 133 0.95 -6.38 -5.45
N LEU A 134 0.20 -5.85 -4.47
CA LEU A 134 -0.41 -4.53 -4.53
C LEU A 134 0.60 -3.37 -4.46
N MET A 135 1.74 -3.57 -3.80
CA MET A 135 2.73 -2.51 -3.58
C MET A 135 4.00 -2.65 -4.42
N SER A 136 4.21 -3.77 -5.10
CA SER A 136 5.45 -4.02 -5.86
C SER A 136 5.19 -4.63 -7.24
N TRP A 137 4.62 -5.82 -7.33
CA TRP A 137 4.51 -6.54 -8.60
C TRP A 137 3.57 -5.84 -9.58
N ASN A 138 2.38 -5.46 -9.13
CA ASN A 138 1.39 -4.79 -9.97
C ASN A 138 1.87 -3.39 -10.39
N PRO A 139 2.38 -2.53 -9.49
CA PRO A 139 2.98 -1.26 -9.88
C PRO A 139 4.09 -1.40 -10.91
N ALA A 140 4.98 -2.40 -10.76
CA ALA A 140 6.07 -2.63 -11.70
C ALA A 140 5.56 -3.00 -13.11
N LYS A 141 4.54 -3.87 -13.19
CA LYS A 141 3.89 -4.23 -14.46
C LYS A 141 3.22 -3.02 -15.11
N ILE A 142 2.47 -2.21 -14.33
CA ILE A 142 1.80 -1.00 -14.84
C ILE A 142 2.85 -0.03 -15.41
N ALA A 143 3.94 0.18 -14.69
CA ALA A 143 5.04 1.03 -15.12
C ALA A 143 5.90 0.41 -16.22
N ARG A 144 5.69 -0.87 -16.58
CA ARG A 144 6.48 -1.65 -17.57
C ARG A 144 7.96 -1.75 -17.20
N ILE A 145 8.26 -1.88 -15.91
CA ILE A 145 9.62 -2.05 -15.37
C ILE A 145 9.81 -3.41 -14.71
N ASP A 146 8.86 -4.31 -14.84
CA ASP A 146 8.83 -5.65 -14.26
C ASP A 146 9.94 -6.57 -14.79
N ALA A 147 10.61 -6.20 -15.87
CA ALA A 147 11.85 -6.87 -16.30
C ALA A 147 13.00 -6.70 -15.30
N GLU A 148 13.04 -5.60 -14.53
CA GLU A 148 14.10 -5.28 -13.57
C GLU A 148 13.62 -5.17 -12.12
N HIS A 149 12.35 -4.80 -11.90
CA HIS A 149 11.76 -4.53 -10.59
C HIS A 149 10.47 -5.30 -10.38
N GLY A 150 10.07 -5.52 -9.13
CA GLY A 150 8.79 -6.16 -8.79
C GLY A 150 8.62 -7.53 -9.44
N ARG A 151 9.64 -8.34 -9.46
CA ARG A 151 9.72 -9.66 -10.10
C ARG A 151 10.25 -10.73 -9.13
N ASP A 152 10.25 -11.97 -9.58
CA ASP A 152 10.80 -13.09 -8.82
C ASP A 152 12.29 -12.90 -8.51
N VAL A 153 12.69 -13.36 -7.34
CA VAL A 153 14.09 -13.41 -6.91
C VAL A 153 14.76 -14.61 -7.58
N VAL A 154 15.59 -14.33 -8.55
CA VAL A 154 16.27 -15.36 -9.36
C VAL A 154 17.78 -15.12 -9.32
N ALA A 155 18.56 -16.21 -9.23
CA ALA A 155 20.02 -16.13 -9.29
C ALA A 155 20.51 -15.59 -10.65
N GLY A 156 21.57 -14.78 -10.62
CA GLY A 156 22.21 -14.23 -11.83
C GLY A 156 21.67 -12.88 -12.30
N ILE A 157 20.65 -12.34 -11.67
CA ILE A 157 20.14 -10.98 -11.96
C ILE A 157 20.61 -9.97 -10.91
N LYS A 158 20.63 -8.68 -11.28
CA LYS A 158 20.94 -7.60 -10.34
C LYS A 158 19.89 -7.57 -9.21
N ALA A 159 20.37 -7.53 -7.96
CA ALA A 159 19.52 -7.50 -6.80
C ALA A 159 18.81 -6.14 -6.66
N ASN A 160 17.49 -6.12 -6.88
CA ASN A 160 16.58 -5.06 -6.52
C ASN A 160 15.64 -5.67 -5.47
N LEU A 161 16.00 -5.57 -4.20
CA LEU A 161 15.36 -6.31 -3.11
C LEU A 161 14.92 -5.38 -1.98
N CYS A 162 13.78 -5.71 -1.40
CA CYS A 162 13.31 -5.16 -0.14
C CYS A 162 13.11 -6.31 0.84
N VAL A 163 13.83 -6.30 1.95
CA VAL A 163 13.70 -7.26 3.06
C VAL A 163 13.01 -6.55 4.20
N PHE A 164 11.87 -7.04 4.63
CA PHE A 164 11.12 -6.48 5.74
C PHE A 164 10.71 -7.58 6.73
N ASP A 165 10.54 -7.16 7.99
CA ASP A 165 10.02 -8.01 9.06
C ASP A 165 8.53 -7.66 9.26
N PRO A 166 7.60 -8.55 8.90
CA PRO A 166 6.16 -8.27 8.98
C PRO A 166 5.62 -8.26 10.41
N GLN A 167 6.38 -8.73 11.39
CA GLN A 167 5.96 -8.80 12.80
C GLN A 167 6.55 -7.67 13.66
N LEU A 168 7.62 -7.02 13.19
CA LEU A 168 8.26 -5.95 13.94
C LEU A 168 7.32 -4.77 14.14
N THR A 169 7.04 -4.45 15.40
CA THR A 169 6.23 -3.27 15.75
C THR A 169 7.11 -2.06 15.98
N TRP A 170 6.62 -0.89 15.60
CA TRP A 170 7.33 0.37 15.79
C TRP A 170 6.34 1.53 15.90
N SER A 171 6.72 2.57 16.63
CA SER A 171 5.92 3.78 16.74
C SER A 171 6.37 4.81 15.72
N VAL A 172 5.39 5.49 15.08
CA VAL A 172 5.68 6.55 14.13
C VAL A 172 6.12 7.80 14.89
N ASP A 173 7.40 8.10 14.78
CA ASP A 173 8.03 9.30 15.30
C ASP A 173 8.53 10.14 14.12
N PRO A 174 7.95 11.33 13.86
CA PRO A 174 8.33 12.14 12.70
C PRO A 174 9.80 12.58 12.71
N GLU A 175 10.42 12.71 13.89
CA GLU A 175 11.84 13.09 14.02
C GLU A 175 12.79 11.95 13.59
N ARG A 176 12.28 10.73 13.46
CA ARG A 176 13.03 9.52 13.04
C ARG A 176 12.78 9.11 11.61
N LEU A 177 11.92 9.84 10.89
CA LEU A 177 11.69 9.63 9.46
C LEU A 177 12.86 10.23 8.66
N ALA A 178 13.13 9.64 7.50
CA ALA A 178 14.15 10.13 6.57
C ALA A 178 13.72 11.41 5.84
N SER A 179 12.42 11.68 5.78
CA SER A 179 11.89 12.90 5.20
C SER A 179 12.35 14.14 5.96
N LYS A 180 12.64 15.22 5.21
CA LYS A 180 12.90 16.54 5.81
C LYS A 180 11.63 17.22 6.35
N SER A 181 10.48 16.68 6.03
CA SER A 181 9.17 17.15 6.49
C SER A 181 8.62 16.21 7.55
N ILE A 182 7.68 16.71 8.35
CA ILE A 182 7.09 15.97 9.47
C ILE A 182 5.58 15.79 9.34
N ASN A 183 5.01 16.13 8.17
CA ASN A 183 3.55 16.14 7.96
C ASN A 183 2.95 14.73 7.78
N THR A 184 3.14 13.88 8.79
CA THR A 184 2.49 12.57 8.86
C THR A 184 1.31 12.58 9.81
N PRO A 185 0.12 12.08 9.41
CA PRO A 185 -1.04 11.98 10.29
C PRO A 185 -0.96 10.80 11.26
N TYR A 186 0.04 9.92 11.10
CA TYR A 186 0.22 8.70 11.88
C TYR A 186 1.06 8.88 13.14
N VAL A 187 1.44 10.11 13.52
CA VAL A 187 2.27 10.39 14.71
C VAL A 187 1.76 9.63 15.94
N GLY A 188 2.67 8.93 16.61
CA GLY A 188 2.39 8.14 17.82
C GLY A 188 1.63 6.83 17.58
N ARG A 189 1.25 6.53 16.33
CA ARG A 189 0.64 5.23 16.01
C ARG A 189 1.68 4.13 16.05
N THR A 190 1.30 2.99 16.59
CA THR A 190 2.08 1.76 16.50
C THR A 190 1.69 1.04 15.22
N LEU A 191 2.65 0.85 14.34
CA LEU A 191 2.50 0.10 13.09
C LEU A 191 3.22 -1.24 13.21
N ARG A 192 2.79 -2.20 12.40
CA ARG A 192 3.40 -3.52 12.26
C ARG A 192 4.05 -3.64 10.89
N GLY A 193 5.22 -4.26 10.85
CA GLY A 193 5.99 -4.40 9.62
C GLY A 193 6.97 -3.26 9.39
N ARG A 194 8.25 -3.62 9.25
CA ARG A 194 9.30 -2.64 9.02
C ARG A 194 10.34 -3.16 8.05
N VAL A 195 10.73 -2.30 7.10
CA VAL A 195 11.85 -2.58 6.19
C VAL A 195 13.14 -2.63 6.99
N ARG A 196 13.90 -3.72 6.77
CA ARG A 196 15.21 -3.95 7.39
C ARG A 196 16.34 -3.65 6.42
N HIS A 197 16.21 -4.11 5.18
CA HIS A 197 17.25 -3.90 4.18
C HIS A 197 16.61 -3.57 2.82
N THR A 198 17.26 -2.71 2.06
CA THR A 198 16.97 -2.51 0.64
C THR A 198 18.25 -2.58 -0.18
N MET A 199 18.12 -3.15 -1.36
CA MET A 199 19.19 -3.21 -2.35
C MET A 199 18.70 -2.66 -3.68
N PHE A 200 19.51 -1.83 -4.30
CA PHE A 200 19.26 -1.29 -5.63
C PHE A 200 20.43 -1.62 -6.53
N LYS A 201 20.18 -2.40 -7.58
CA LYS A 201 21.19 -2.88 -8.53
C LYS A 201 22.39 -3.56 -7.87
N GLY A 202 22.16 -4.26 -6.74
CA GLY A 202 23.17 -4.96 -5.97
C GLY A 202 23.86 -4.13 -4.90
N THR A 203 23.58 -2.81 -4.82
CA THR A 203 24.13 -1.94 -3.76
C THR A 203 23.11 -1.83 -2.62
N ALA A 204 23.56 -2.04 -1.39
CA ALA A 204 22.72 -1.83 -0.21
C ALA A 204 22.44 -0.33 -0.02
N THR A 205 21.17 0.07 -0.01
CA THR A 205 20.72 1.44 0.23
C THR A 205 20.11 1.63 1.61
N VAL A 206 19.66 0.53 2.23
CA VAL A 206 19.24 0.50 3.63
C VAL A 206 19.84 -0.76 4.27
N ILE A 207 20.41 -0.63 5.46
CA ILE A 207 20.91 -1.72 6.29
C ILE A 207 20.35 -1.53 7.70
N ASP A 208 19.72 -2.56 8.26
CA ASP A 208 19.08 -2.54 9.59
C ASP A 208 18.16 -1.33 9.81
N GLY A 209 17.42 -0.96 8.76
CA GLY A 209 16.50 0.17 8.78
C GLY A 209 17.18 1.55 8.73
N GLN A 210 18.48 1.60 8.47
CA GLN A 210 19.24 2.85 8.34
C GLN A 210 19.65 3.09 6.88
N ALA A 211 19.32 4.28 6.35
CA ALA A 211 19.74 4.68 5.02
C ALA A 211 21.28 4.78 4.95
N GLN A 212 21.85 4.21 3.90
CA GLN A 212 23.26 4.28 3.61
C GLN A 212 23.57 5.52 2.77
N LYS A 213 24.67 6.21 3.07
CA LYS A 213 25.12 7.41 2.35
C LYS A 213 26.07 7.05 1.21
#